data_4eff2e647c5f078e74e520d46be965a5
#
_entry.id   4eff2e647c5f078e74e520d46be965a5
#
_cell.length_a   1.000
_cell.length_b   1.000
_cell.length_c   1.000
_cell.angle_alpha   90.00
_cell.angle_beta   90.00
_cell.angle_gamma   90.00
#
_symmetry.space_group_name_H-M   'P 1'
#
loop_
_entity.id
_entity.type
_entity.pdbx_description
1 polymer ?
#
loop_
_entity_poly.entity_id
_entity_poly.type
_entity_poly.pdbx_seq_one_letter_code
_entity_poly.pdbx_strand_id
1 'polypeptide(L)'
;MTTNSLMMKKHVKNAHMGTHLLVEVYNVPFEKLNDRDKIEQTCVSACKTEGLEVLNTYTHKFDPQGVTCNVTLGESHLSCHPWPEKNCVSFDIFTCGNKNPRLVAWWLLNYFDTDDYVMNDYAR
;
A
#
# COMPACT_ATOMS: atom_id res chain seq x y z
N MET A 1 -2.21 12.07 37.07
CA MET A 1 -1.80 12.04 36.34
C MET A 1 -0.56 12.26 35.66
N THR A 2 0.34 12.37 36.29
CA THR A 2 1.65 12.58 35.77
C THR A 2 2.18 11.41 35.00
N THR A 3 1.71 10.22 35.27
CA THR A 3 2.19 9.03 34.59
C THR A 3 1.94 9.10 33.09
N ASN A 4 0.73 9.46 32.70
CA ASN A 4 0.44 9.57 31.26
C ASN A 4 1.25 10.65 30.61
N SER A 5 1.43 11.75 31.28
CA SER A 5 2.21 12.84 30.80
C SER A 5 3.66 12.43 30.57
N LEU A 6 4.22 11.69 31.52
CA LEU A 6 5.58 11.21 31.41
C LEU A 6 5.75 10.22 30.24
N MET A 7 4.78 9.35 30.07
CA MET A 7 4.84 8.39 28.96
C MET A 7 4.80 9.09 27.64
N MET A 8 3.97 10.09 27.50
CA MET A 8 3.91 10.83 26.25
C MET A 8 5.20 11.58 25.97
N LYS A 9 5.87 12.08 27.02
CA LYS A 9 7.13 12.78 26.83
C LYS A 9 8.26 11.86 26.41
N LYS A 10 8.13 10.57 26.64
CA LYS A 10 9.16 9.63 26.24
C LYS A 10 9.14 9.28 24.79
N HIS A 11 8.08 9.66 24.09
CA HIS A 11 8.01 9.39 22.68
C HIS A 11 8.89 10.37 21.93
N VAL A 12 9.94 9.86 21.35
CA VAL A 12 10.93 10.66 20.68
C VAL A 12 10.42 11.01 19.30
N LYS A 13 10.36 12.29 19.00
CA LYS A 13 9.76 12.76 17.78
C LYS A 13 10.46 12.30 16.51
N ASN A 14 11.77 12.06 16.61
CA ASN A 14 12.54 11.64 15.46
C ASN A 14 12.89 10.17 15.46
N ALA A 15 12.23 9.39 16.31
CA ALA A 15 12.41 7.95 16.32
C ALA A 15 11.36 7.33 15.40
N HIS A 16 11.68 7.26 14.14
CA HIS A 16 10.76 6.74 13.14
C HIS A 16 10.89 5.24 12.99
N MET A 17 9.76 4.55 12.95
CA MET A 17 9.74 3.13 12.66
C MET A 17 9.75 2.89 11.16
N GLY A 18 9.19 3.82 10.40
CA GLY A 18 9.15 3.68 8.96
C GLY A 18 8.38 4.78 8.27
N THR A 19 8.02 4.54 7.03
CA THR A 19 7.27 5.47 6.19
C THR A 19 5.99 4.82 5.71
N HIS A 20 4.88 5.52 5.86
CA HIS A 20 3.57 5.06 5.42
C HIS A 20 3.09 5.93 4.26
N LEU A 21 2.90 5.31 3.11
CA LEU A 21 2.49 5.99 1.88
C LEU A 21 1.05 5.64 1.57
N LEU A 22 0.22 6.66 1.35
CA LEU A 22 -1.18 6.52 0.99
C LEU A 22 -1.37 7.04 -0.42
N VAL A 23 -1.99 6.24 -1.29
CA VAL A 23 -2.15 6.57 -2.70
C VAL A 23 -3.59 6.34 -3.13
N GLU A 24 -4.19 7.36 -3.75
CA GLU A 24 -5.48 7.24 -4.42
C GLU A 24 -5.26 7.45 -5.91
N VAL A 25 -5.78 6.54 -6.74
CA VAL A 25 -5.59 6.57 -8.19
C VAL A 25 -6.96 6.63 -8.86
N TYR A 26 -7.11 7.51 -9.83
CA TYR A 26 -8.39 7.79 -10.48
C TYR A 26 -8.31 7.51 -11.98
N ASN A 27 -9.48 7.39 -12.59
CA ASN A 27 -9.60 7.18 -14.05
C ASN A 27 -8.88 5.92 -14.51
N VAL A 28 -9.03 4.85 -13.73
CA VAL A 28 -8.46 3.55 -14.08
C VAL A 28 -9.52 2.72 -14.78
N PRO A 29 -9.19 2.06 -15.90
CA PRO A 29 -10.16 1.23 -16.61
C PRO A 29 -10.66 0.05 -15.75
N PHE A 30 -11.92 -0.31 -15.95
CA PHE A 30 -12.57 -1.37 -15.19
C PHE A 30 -11.76 -2.67 -15.20
N GLU A 31 -11.28 -3.08 -16.36
CA GLU A 31 -10.59 -4.36 -16.49
C GLU A 31 -9.28 -4.40 -15.70
N LYS A 32 -8.63 -3.28 -15.49
CA LYS A 32 -7.43 -3.25 -14.67
C LYS A 32 -7.74 -3.31 -13.18
N LEU A 33 -8.93 -2.86 -12.81
CA LEU A 33 -9.35 -2.85 -11.40
C LEU A 33 -9.99 -4.17 -10.98
N ASN A 34 -10.39 -5.00 -11.93
CA ASN A 34 -11.14 -6.22 -11.65
C ASN A 34 -10.37 -7.50 -11.94
N ASP A 35 -9.09 -7.38 -12.27
CA ASP A 35 -8.24 -8.53 -12.61
C ASP A 35 -7.49 -9.01 -11.38
N ARG A 36 -8.07 -10.01 -10.69
CA ARG A 36 -7.52 -10.53 -9.45
C ARG A 36 -6.07 -10.97 -9.59
N ASP A 37 -5.78 -11.72 -10.64
CA ASP A 37 -4.46 -12.32 -10.78
C ASP A 37 -3.40 -11.28 -11.11
N LYS A 38 -3.70 -10.33 -11.97
CA LYS A 38 -2.74 -9.28 -12.31
C LYS A 38 -2.51 -8.33 -11.16
N ILE A 39 -3.54 -8.03 -10.39
CA ILE A 39 -3.38 -7.19 -9.20
C ILE A 39 -2.48 -7.89 -8.19
N GLU A 40 -2.73 -9.17 -7.92
CA GLU A 40 -1.90 -9.92 -7.00
C GLU A 40 -0.45 -10.00 -7.48
N GLN A 41 -0.24 -10.34 -8.75
CA GLN A 41 1.10 -10.43 -9.32
C GLN A 41 1.84 -9.11 -9.21
N THR A 42 1.16 -8.01 -9.51
CA THR A 42 1.77 -6.69 -9.46
C THR A 42 2.18 -6.33 -8.03
N CYS A 43 1.28 -6.54 -7.07
CA CYS A 43 1.56 -6.23 -5.68
C CYS A 43 2.74 -7.06 -5.15
N VAL A 44 2.74 -8.36 -5.39
CA VAL A 44 3.79 -9.25 -4.89
C VAL A 44 5.10 -8.96 -5.58
N SER A 45 5.10 -8.80 -6.90
CA SER A 45 6.31 -8.54 -7.66
C SER A 45 6.95 -7.21 -7.28
N ALA A 46 6.12 -6.19 -7.08
CA ALA A 46 6.62 -4.88 -6.65
C ALA A 46 7.38 -4.99 -5.33
N CYS A 47 6.79 -5.68 -4.35
CA CYS A 47 7.42 -5.85 -3.06
C CYS A 47 8.72 -6.64 -3.16
N LYS A 48 8.71 -7.75 -3.88
CA LYS A 48 9.89 -8.60 -4.02
C LYS A 48 11.02 -7.89 -4.76
N THR A 49 10.69 -7.20 -5.83
CA THR A 49 11.69 -6.50 -6.64
C THR A 49 12.37 -5.41 -5.84
N GLU A 50 11.64 -4.75 -4.95
CA GLU A 50 12.21 -3.71 -4.11
C GLU A 50 12.83 -4.25 -2.82
N GLY A 51 13.01 -5.57 -2.74
CA GLY A 51 13.76 -6.18 -1.64
C GLY A 51 12.98 -6.31 -0.35
N LEU A 52 11.64 -6.27 -0.41
CA LEU A 52 10.82 -6.46 0.77
C LEU A 52 10.50 -7.94 0.95
N GLU A 53 10.50 -8.39 2.20
CA GLU A 53 10.23 -9.78 2.50
C GLU A 53 8.73 -10.04 2.53
N VAL A 54 8.24 -10.83 1.56
CA VAL A 54 6.82 -11.18 1.49
C VAL A 54 6.58 -12.40 2.36
N LEU A 55 5.80 -12.24 3.43
CA LEU A 55 5.49 -13.31 4.36
C LEU A 55 4.19 -14.02 4.01
N ASN A 56 3.22 -13.28 3.53
CA ASN A 56 1.90 -13.82 3.23
C ASN A 56 1.19 -12.90 2.25
N THR A 57 0.34 -13.50 1.40
CA THR A 57 -0.47 -12.74 0.47
C THR A 57 -1.88 -13.30 0.51
N TYR A 58 -2.87 -12.43 0.65
CA TYR A 58 -4.26 -12.82 0.56
C TYR A 58 -4.96 -11.91 -0.43
N THR A 59 -5.60 -12.52 -1.44
CA THR A 59 -6.33 -11.78 -2.46
C THR A 59 -7.74 -12.34 -2.54
N HIS A 60 -8.72 -11.45 -2.46
CA HIS A 60 -10.13 -11.81 -2.52
C HIS A 60 -10.78 -11.15 -3.74
N LYS A 61 -11.48 -11.94 -4.54
CA LYS A 61 -12.27 -11.42 -5.65
C LYS A 61 -13.73 -11.37 -5.22
N PHE A 62 -14.28 -10.18 -5.23
CA PHE A 62 -15.70 -9.99 -4.88
C PHE A 62 -16.60 -10.29 -6.07
N ASP A 63 -17.82 -10.70 -5.78
CA ASP A 63 -18.85 -10.95 -6.79
C ASP A 63 -19.93 -9.89 -6.61
N PRO A 64 -20.28 -9.11 -7.66
CA PRO A 64 -19.90 -9.33 -9.07
C PRO A 64 -18.57 -8.70 -9.46
N GLN A 65 -18.00 -7.83 -8.65
CA GLN A 65 -16.77 -7.13 -9.03
C GLN A 65 -16.02 -6.64 -7.81
N GLY A 66 -14.75 -6.32 -8.02
CA GLY A 66 -13.89 -5.80 -6.97
C GLY A 66 -12.86 -6.82 -6.52
N VAL A 67 -11.76 -6.32 -6.03
CA VAL A 67 -10.63 -7.14 -5.57
C VAL A 67 -10.07 -6.47 -4.32
N THR A 68 -9.61 -7.26 -3.38
CA THR A 68 -8.79 -6.79 -2.27
C THR A 68 -7.53 -7.63 -2.26
N CYS A 69 -6.39 -6.99 -2.19
CA CYS A 69 -5.11 -7.68 -2.10
C CYS A 69 -4.31 -7.13 -0.94
N ASN A 70 -3.99 -7.99 0.03
CA ASN A 70 -3.16 -7.63 1.17
C ASN A 70 -1.90 -8.46 1.15
N VAL A 71 -0.75 -7.78 1.21
CA VAL A 71 0.55 -8.43 1.27
C VAL A 71 1.16 -8.11 2.62
N THR A 72 1.38 -9.15 3.43
CA THR A 72 2.05 -9.00 4.71
C THR A 72 3.55 -9.09 4.48
N LEU A 73 4.26 -8.08 4.90
CA LEU A 73 5.70 -7.99 4.76
C LEU A 73 6.36 -8.12 6.12
N GLY A 74 7.65 -8.36 6.15
CA GLY A 74 8.38 -8.33 7.41
C GLY A 74 8.25 -6.94 8.03
N GLU A 75 7.48 -6.85 9.12
CA GLU A 75 7.24 -5.62 9.90
C GLU A 75 6.48 -4.53 9.12
N SER A 76 5.80 -4.87 8.03
CA SER A 76 5.13 -3.88 7.21
C SER A 76 4.03 -4.52 6.35
N HIS A 77 3.47 -3.75 5.42
CA HIS A 77 2.39 -4.27 4.60
C HIS A 77 2.20 -3.45 3.32
N LEU A 78 1.51 -4.06 2.36
CA LEU A 78 0.92 -3.39 1.22
C LEU A 78 -0.53 -3.84 1.14
N SER A 79 -1.46 -2.89 1.13
CA SER A 79 -2.89 -3.17 0.96
C SER A 79 -3.41 -2.43 -0.26
N CYS A 80 -4.13 -3.14 -1.13
CA CYS A 80 -4.62 -2.58 -2.38
C CYS A 80 -6.10 -2.90 -2.52
N HIS A 81 -6.90 -1.84 -2.73
CA HIS A 81 -8.36 -1.93 -2.76
C HIS A 81 -8.92 -1.21 -3.99
N PRO A 82 -9.06 -1.91 -5.12
CA PRO A 82 -9.73 -1.34 -6.30
C PRO A 82 -11.25 -1.28 -6.11
N TRP A 83 -11.84 -0.24 -6.66
CA TRP A 83 -13.30 -0.09 -6.77
C TRP A 83 -13.64 0.07 -8.25
N PRO A 84 -13.87 -1.03 -8.97
CA PRO A 84 -14.16 -0.94 -10.42
C PRO A 84 -15.35 -0.08 -10.77
N GLU A 85 -16.37 -0.08 -9.91
CA GLU A 85 -17.58 0.72 -10.13
C GLU A 85 -17.32 2.22 -10.03
N LYS A 86 -16.19 2.62 -9.46
CA LYS A 86 -15.81 4.01 -9.32
C LYS A 86 -14.59 4.37 -10.15
N ASN A 87 -14.05 3.43 -10.92
CA ASN A 87 -12.86 3.61 -11.74
C ASN A 87 -11.66 4.10 -10.94
N CYS A 88 -11.54 3.66 -9.69
CA CYS A 88 -10.47 4.11 -8.82
C CYS A 88 -9.93 2.98 -7.95
N VAL A 89 -8.75 3.21 -7.40
CA VAL A 89 -8.12 2.29 -6.47
C VAL A 89 -7.43 3.07 -5.37
N SER A 90 -7.52 2.54 -4.15
CA SER A 90 -6.81 3.08 -3.00
C SER A 90 -5.83 2.03 -2.54
N PHE A 91 -4.57 2.42 -2.37
CA PHE A 91 -3.61 1.49 -1.79
C PHE A 91 -2.68 2.21 -0.83
N ASP A 92 -2.11 1.45 0.09
CA ASP A 92 -1.16 2.00 1.03
C ASP A 92 -0.02 1.03 1.26
N ILE A 93 1.14 1.58 1.53
CA ILE A 93 2.35 0.82 1.76
C ILE A 93 3.04 1.38 2.99
N PHE A 94 3.26 0.51 3.97
CA PHE A 94 4.06 0.87 5.12
C PHE A 94 5.36 0.08 5.04
N THR A 95 6.50 0.78 5.02
CA THR A 95 7.81 0.15 5.00
C THR A 95 8.60 0.57 6.22
N CYS A 96 9.41 -0.36 6.74
CA CYS A 96 10.24 -0.12 7.91
C CYS A 96 11.63 0.33 7.51
N GLY A 97 12.30 1.02 8.43
CA GLY A 97 13.68 1.43 8.25
C GLY A 97 13.83 2.42 7.11
N ASN A 98 14.83 2.21 6.29
CA ASN A 98 15.17 3.11 5.20
C ASN A 98 14.66 2.64 3.83
N LYS A 99 13.76 1.67 3.78
CA LYS A 99 13.14 1.28 2.53
C LYS A 99 12.24 2.39 2.03
N ASN A 100 12.17 2.53 0.70
CA ASN A 100 11.39 3.60 0.08
C ASN A 100 10.09 3.04 -0.49
N PRO A 101 8.93 3.33 0.13
CA PRO A 101 7.65 2.79 -0.37
C PRO A 101 7.25 3.37 -1.72
N ARG A 102 7.82 4.52 -2.13
CA ARG A 102 7.50 5.10 -3.43
C ARG A 102 7.90 4.20 -4.58
N LEU A 103 8.97 3.43 -4.41
CA LEU A 103 9.41 2.52 -5.46
C LEU A 103 8.39 1.40 -5.66
N VAL A 104 7.80 0.90 -4.58
CA VAL A 104 6.71 -0.08 -4.68
C VAL A 104 5.50 0.56 -5.34
N ALA A 105 5.15 1.80 -4.93
CA ALA A 105 4.01 2.49 -5.49
C ALA A 105 4.11 2.69 -7.00
N TRP A 106 5.31 2.98 -7.51
CA TRP A 106 5.51 3.17 -8.94
C TRP A 106 5.16 1.93 -9.75
N TRP A 107 5.41 0.73 -9.21
CA TRP A 107 5.01 -0.50 -9.87
C TRP A 107 3.50 -0.59 -10.04
N LEU A 108 2.76 -0.22 -8.99
CA LEU A 108 1.30 -0.24 -9.04
C LEU A 108 0.77 0.86 -9.97
N LEU A 109 1.31 2.05 -9.88
CA LEU A 109 0.90 3.15 -10.75
C LEU A 109 1.15 2.81 -12.22
N ASN A 110 2.26 2.14 -12.51
CA ASN A 110 2.56 1.72 -13.87
C ASN A 110 1.54 0.69 -14.37
N TYR A 111 1.12 -0.22 -13.51
CA TYR A 111 0.10 -1.19 -13.88
C TYR A 111 -1.24 -0.51 -14.16
N PHE A 112 -1.66 0.40 -13.28
CA PHE A 112 -2.95 1.09 -13.45
C PHE A 112 -2.92 2.09 -14.61
N ASP A 113 -1.74 2.52 -15.00
CA ASP A 113 -1.48 3.28 -16.22
C ASP A 113 -2.28 4.57 -16.30
N THR A 114 -2.24 5.36 -15.24
CA THR A 114 -2.85 6.69 -15.21
C THR A 114 -1.94 7.61 -14.41
N ASP A 115 -1.94 8.89 -14.77
CA ASP A 115 -1.21 9.90 -14.03
C ASP A 115 -2.13 10.74 -13.14
N ASP A 116 -3.39 10.31 -12.99
CA ASP A 116 -4.35 11.00 -12.13
C ASP A 116 -4.37 10.32 -10.75
N TYR A 117 -3.48 10.76 -9.87
CA TYR A 117 -3.37 10.17 -8.54
C TYR A 117 -2.96 11.21 -7.51
N VAL A 118 -3.24 10.90 -6.25
CA VAL A 118 -2.82 11.68 -5.09
C VAL A 118 -1.97 10.76 -4.21
N MET A 119 -0.82 11.24 -3.78
CA MET A 119 0.12 10.46 -2.99
C MET A 119 0.56 11.29 -1.80
N ASN A 120 0.38 10.74 -0.59
CA ASN A 120 0.80 11.38 0.64
C ASN A 120 1.63 10.40 1.45
N ASP A 121 2.68 10.87 2.09
CA ASP A 121 3.49 10.02 2.94
C ASP A 121 3.59 10.59 4.34
N TYR A 122 3.78 9.69 5.30
CA TYR A 122 3.86 10.03 6.72
C TYR A 122 5.00 9.25 7.35
N ALA A 123 5.82 9.93 8.10
CA ALA A 123 6.82 9.28 8.95
C ALA A 123 6.12 8.72 10.18
N ARG A 124 6.46 7.49 10.54
CA ARG A 124 5.84 6.83 11.68
C ARG A 124 6.88 6.28 12.63
#